data_e156ea7e274bf69569e3b9dd178500ce
#
_entry.id   e156ea7e274bf69569e3b9dd178500ce
#
_cell.length_a   1.000
_cell.length_b   1.000
_cell.length_c   1.000
_cell.angle_alpha   90.00
_cell.angle_beta   90.00
_cell.angle_gamma   90.00
#
_symmetry.space_group_name_H-M   'P 1'
#
loop_
_entity.id
_entity.type
_entity.pdbx_description
1 polymer ?
#
loop_
_entity_poly.entity_id
_entity_poly.type
_entity_poly.pdbx_seq_one_letter_code
_entity_poly.pdbx_strand_id
1 'polypeptide(L)'
;MKYIFLILSSLQFLLITSAAADCNKCNFDNKNLANLKFKDQNLSYTSFKGAYLVNTDFSRANLQGAIFDNAYANGAIFIDAQLNNSSFKNAELELANFKNASMKNVTFDGAYLVHSNLSKKQVLESKFCENVVADAMKFSGFCEK
;
A
#
# COMPACT_ATOMS: atom_id res chain seq x y z
N MET A 1 17.36 11.18 20.28
CA MET A 1 16.28 10.61 21.11
C MET A 1 15.06 10.42 20.22
N LYS A 2 14.75 9.15 19.89
CA LYS A 2 13.65 8.80 18.98
C LYS A 2 12.38 8.70 19.79
N TYR A 3 11.48 9.63 19.65
CA TYR A 3 10.15 9.51 20.27
C TYR A 3 9.30 8.58 19.40
N ILE A 4 9.20 7.34 19.85
CA ILE A 4 8.19 6.40 19.38
C ILE A 4 6.89 6.81 20.08
N PHE A 5 5.97 7.45 19.37
CA PHE A 5 4.63 7.62 19.88
C PHE A 5 3.87 6.30 19.79
N LEU A 6 3.85 5.58 20.89
CA LEU A 6 2.90 4.51 21.16
C LEU A 6 1.50 5.11 21.15
N ILE A 7 0.71 4.78 20.14
CA ILE A 7 -0.74 5.00 20.17
C ILE A 7 -1.34 3.88 21.02
N LEU A 8 -1.41 4.11 22.31
CA LEU A 8 -2.19 3.29 23.24
C LEU A 8 -3.55 3.94 23.43
N SER A 9 -4.57 3.16 23.13
CA SER A 9 -5.97 3.19 23.57
C SER A 9 -6.58 4.52 23.96
N SER A 10 -7.76 4.75 23.40
CA SER A 10 -8.78 5.75 23.70
C SER A 10 -8.61 7.16 23.11
N LEU A 11 -9.45 7.40 22.11
CA LEU A 11 -10.10 8.68 21.79
C LEU A 11 -9.25 9.95 21.92
N GLN A 12 -8.18 10.08 21.14
CA GLN A 12 -7.67 11.39 20.77
C GLN A 12 -7.26 11.37 19.30
N PHE A 13 -8.15 11.92 18.49
CA PHE A 13 -7.85 12.38 17.15
C PHE A 13 -6.80 13.49 17.26
N LEU A 14 -5.53 13.11 17.38
CA LEU A 14 -4.48 14.08 17.20
C LEU A 14 -4.32 14.29 15.71
N LEU A 15 -4.77 15.44 15.24
CA LEU A 15 -4.34 16.04 13.99
C LEU A 15 -2.82 15.90 13.91
N ILE A 16 -2.34 14.99 13.06
CA ILE A 16 -0.93 14.97 12.66
C ILE A 16 -0.77 16.17 11.73
N THR A 17 -0.64 17.35 12.33
CA THR A 17 -0.23 18.55 11.62
C THR A 17 1.25 18.42 11.35
N SER A 18 1.59 18.27 10.09
CA SER A 18 2.81 18.69 9.39
C SER A 18 4.11 18.87 10.19
N ALA A 19 4.57 17.82 10.88
CA ALA A 19 5.98 17.54 10.94
C ALA A 19 6.08 16.09 10.53
N ALA A 20 6.55 15.84 9.33
CA ALA A 20 6.65 14.51 8.75
C ALA A 20 7.29 13.59 9.79
N ALA A 21 6.48 12.82 10.48
CA ALA A 21 6.99 11.72 11.27
C ALA A 21 7.58 10.73 10.26
N ASP A 22 8.88 10.87 10.04
CA ASP A 22 9.64 10.01 9.16
C ASP A 22 9.57 8.60 9.74
N CYS A 23 8.66 7.80 9.20
CA CYS A 23 8.37 6.45 9.71
C CYS A 23 9.07 5.39 8.87
N ASN A 24 10.30 5.69 8.42
CA ASN A 24 11.15 4.74 7.71
C ASN A 24 11.37 3.49 8.58
N LYS A 25 11.03 2.31 8.04
CA LYS A 25 11.12 1.01 8.72
C LYS A 25 10.23 0.86 9.96
N CYS A 26 9.13 1.57 10.03
CA CYS A 26 8.14 1.36 11.09
C CYS A 26 7.43 0.01 10.95
N ASN A 27 6.83 -0.44 12.05
CA ASN A 27 5.99 -1.64 12.05
C ASN A 27 4.56 -1.28 12.45
N PHE A 28 3.65 -1.46 11.48
CA PHE A 28 2.20 -1.31 11.63
C PHE A 28 1.46 -2.63 11.41
N ASP A 29 2.13 -3.76 11.58
CA ASP A 29 1.55 -5.08 11.36
C ASP A 29 0.29 -5.28 12.21
N ASN A 30 -0.78 -5.77 11.55
CA ASN A 30 -2.08 -6.05 12.15
C ASN A 30 -2.76 -4.85 12.85
N LYS A 31 -2.31 -3.61 12.58
CA LYS A 31 -2.94 -2.41 13.15
C LYS A 31 -4.19 -2.01 12.37
N ASN A 32 -5.16 -1.45 13.08
CA ASN A 32 -6.28 -0.78 12.43
C ASN A 32 -5.90 0.67 12.11
N LEU A 33 -5.73 0.94 10.83
CA LEU A 33 -5.33 2.25 10.28
C LEU A 33 -6.37 2.74 9.25
N ALA A 34 -7.56 2.14 9.25
CA ALA A 34 -8.62 2.50 8.30
C ALA A 34 -8.97 3.99 8.38
N ASN A 35 -9.18 4.60 7.21
CA ASN A 35 -9.51 6.02 7.03
C ASN A 35 -8.43 7.01 7.51
N LEU A 36 -7.23 6.55 7.90
CA LEU A 36 -6.14 7.45 8.28
C LEU A 36 -5.48 8.08 7.05
N LYS A 37 -4.75 9.17 7.27
CA LYS A 37 -4.03 9.90 6.22
C LYS A 37 -2.53 9.85 6.47
N PHE A 38 -1.82 9.21 5.54
CA PHE A 38 -0.36 9.13 5.48
C PHE A 38 0.20 9.91 4.28
N LYS A 39 -0.58 10.87 3.82
CA LYS A 39 -0.25 11.69 2.66
C LYS A 39 1.07 12.43 2.86
N ASP A 40 1.90 12.43 1.79
CA ASP A 40 3.21 13.09 1.75
C ASP A 40 4.25 12.55 2.76
N GLN A 41 3.99 11.41 3.44
CA GLN A 41 4.90 10.86 4.45
C GLN A 41 5.97 9.96 3.84
N ASN A 42 7.12 9.88 4.51
CA ASN A 42 8.14 8.89 4.22
C ASN A 42 7.90 7.63 5.06
N LEU A 43 7.39 6.60 4.39
CA LEU A 43 7.04 5.29 4.93
C LEU A 43 7.87 4.18 4.25
N SER A 44 9.04 4.53 3.72
CA SER A 44 9.89 3.57 3.03
C SER A 44 10.28 2.41 3.96
N TYR A 45 10.24 1.20 3.42
CA TYR A 45 10.54 -0.06 4.14
C TYR A 45 9.67 -0.32 5.38
N THR A 46 8.55 0.36 5.52
CA THR A 46 7.57 0.16 6.60
C THR A 46 6.80 -1.14 6.37
N SER A 47 6.51 -1.86 7.45
CA SER A 47 5.66 -3.05 7.40
C SER A 47 4.23 -2.73 7.80
N PHE A 48 3.29 -3.14 6.94
CA PHE A 48 1.84 -3.07 7.11
C PHE A 48 1.21 -4.47 6.97
N LYS A 49 1.96 -5.55 7.29
CA LYS A 49 1.45 -6.91 7.13
C LYS A 49 0.17 -7.14 7.91
N GLY A 50 -0.87 -7.65 7.23
CA GLY A 50 -2.16 -7.90 7.86
C GLY A 50 -2.86 -6.67 8.41
N ALA A 51 -2.39 -5.46 8.12
CA ALA A 51 -2.99 -4.22 8.62
C ALA A 51 -4.36 -3.94 7.96
N TYR A 52 -5.26 -3.30 8.69
CA TYR A 52 -6.54 -2.81 8.19
C TYR A 52 -6.35 -1.39 7.67
N LEU A 53 -6.34 -1.25 6.34
CA LEU A 53 -6.03 -0.04 5.60
C LEU A 53 -7.19 0.43 4.72
N VAL A 54 -8.41 0.02 5.04
CA VAL A 54 -9.60 0.37 4.24
C VAL A 54 -9.72 1.90 4.15
N ASN A 55 -9.81 2.44 2.92
CA ASN A 55 -9.87 3.87 2.63
C ASN A 55 -8.71 4.71 3.21
N THR A 56 -7.58 4.11 3.53
CA THR A 56 -6.39 4.84 3.99
C THR A 56 -5.79 5.65 2.84
N ASP A 57 -5.42 6.91 3.09
CA ASP A 57 -4.83 7.81 2.09
C ASP A 57 -3.31 7.85 2.19
N PHE A 58 -2.64 7.22 1.21
CA PHE A 58 -1.19 7.22 1.01
C PHE A 58 -0.77 8.12 -0.17
N SER A 59 -1.60 9.07 -0.58
CA SER A 59 -1.28 9.93 -1.72
C SER A 59 0.06 10.63 -1.55
N ARG A 60 0.92 10.54 -2.56
CA ARG A 60 2.28 11.10 -2.61
C ARG A 60 3.23 10.60 -1.51
N ALA A 61 2.87 9.55 -0.78
CA ALA A 61 3.78 8.95 0.20
C ALA A 61 4.95 8.22 -0.48
N ASN A 62 6.11 8.23 0.16
CA ASN A 62 7.20 7.36 -0.20
C ASN A 62 7.02 6.02 0.50
N LEU A 63 6.63 5.00 -0.27
CA LEU A 63 6.37 3.62 0.16
C LEU A 63 7.37 2.64 -0.47
N GLN A 64 8.53 3.13 -0.90
CA GLN A 64 9.55 2.27 -1.51
C GLN A 64 9.91 1.12 -0.57
N GLY A 65 9.80 -0.11 -1.06
CA GLY A 65 10.11 -1.32 -0.29
C GLY A 65 9.16 -1.59 0.88
N ALA A 66 8.02 -0.90 0.98
CA ALA A 66 7.01 -1.17 2.00
C ALA A 66 6.33 -2.53 1.78
N ILE A 67 5.86 -3.16 2.86
CA ILE A 67 5.28 -4.49 2.84
C ILE A 67 3.81 -4.42 3.27
N PHE A 68 2.91 -4.76 2.34
CA PHE A 68 1.45 -4.81 2.54
C PHE A 68 0.91 -6.25 2.45
N ASP A 69 1.76 -7.25 2.68
CA ASP A 69 1.35 -8.65 2.55
C ASP A 69 0.19 -8.99 3.48
N ASN A 70 -0.86 -9.62 2.93
CA ASN A 70 -2.11 -9.95 3.62
C ASN A 70 -2.86 -8.73 4.19
N ALA A 71 -2.56 -7.50 3.77
CA ALA A 71 -3.26 -6.30 4.23
C ALA A 71 -4.66 -6.19 3.61
N TYR A 72 -5.60 -5.62 4.37
CA TYR A 72 -6.96 -5.29 3.95
C TYR A 72 -6.98 -3.82 3.50
N ALA A 73 -6.69 -3.57 2.23
CA ALA A 73 -6.49 -2.23 1.68
C ALA A 73 -7.55 -1.84 0.62
N ASN A 74 -8.79 -2.36 0.79
CA ASN A 74 -9.90 -2.03 -0.10
C ASN A 74 -10.19 -0.53 -0.07
N GLY A 75 -10.28 0.09 -1.26
CA GLY A 75 -10.47 1.53 -1.40
C GLY A 75 -9.27 2.39 -0.98
N ALA A 76 -8.12 1.83 -0.63
CA ALA A 76 -6.93 2.60 -0.28
C ALA A 76 -6.44 3.46 -1.44
N ILE A 77 -5.90 4.65 -1.14
CA ILE A 77 -5.52 5.66 -2.12
C ILE A 77 -4.00 5.77 -2.18
N PHE A 78 -3.41 5.36 -3.31
CA PHE A 78 -1.98 5.41 -3.61
C PHE A 78 -1.66 6.40 -4.74
N ILE A 79 -2.48 7.44 -4.92
CA ILE A 79 -2.29 8.43 -6.00
C ILE A 79 -0.92 9.09 -5.88
N ASP A 80 -0.14 9.07 -6.98
CA ASP A 80 1.21 9.65 -7.06
C ASP A 80 2.21 9.06 -6.03
N ALA A 81 1.91 7.92 -5.38
CA ALA A 81 2.79 7.28 -4.40
C ALA A 81 4.01 6.63 -5.05
N GLN A 82 5.10 6.54 -4.31
CA GLN A 82 6.31 5.82 -4.72
C GLN A 82 6.30 4.41 -4.12
N LEU A 83 5.89 3.40 -4.92
CA LEU A 83 5.73 2.01 -4.49
C LEU A 83 6.83 1.07 -4.99
N ASN A 84 7.90 1.58 -5.59
CA ASN A 84 8.94 0.74 -6.17
C ASN A 84 9.46 -0.31 -5.16
N ASN A 85 9.54 -1.57 -5.61
CA ASN A 85 9.98 -2.72 -4.81
C ASN A 85 9.07 -3.04 -3.58
N SER A 86 7.86 -2.53 -3.50
CA SER A 86 6.91 -2.90 -2.45
C SER A 86 6.26 -4.26 -2.71
N SER A 87 5.68 -4.85 -1.67
CA SER A 87 4.99 -6.13 -1.74
C SER A 87 3.54 -6.01 -1.29
N PHE A 88 2.62 -6.60 -2.07
CA PHE A 88 1.19 -6.70 -1.80
C PHE A 88 0.71 -8.16 -1.90
N LYS A 89 1.54 -9.13 -1.48
CA LYS A 89 1.18 -10.56 -1.57
C LYS A 89 -0.08 -10.85 -0.77
N ASN A 90 -1.05 -11.50 -1.42
CA ASN A 90 -2.34 -11.84 -0.83
C ASN A 90 -3.11 -10.64 -0.24
N ALA A 91 -2.81 -9.41 -0.65
CA ALA A 91 -3.52 -8.23 -0.17
C ALA A 91 -4.90 -8.09 -0.83
N GLU A 92 -5.87 -7.58 -0.09
CA GLU A 92 -7.16 -7.17 -0.61
C GLU A 92 -7.09 -5.71 -1.04
N LEU A 93 -7.27 -5.45 -2.34
CA LEU A 93 -7.06 -4.17 -3.00
C LEU A 93 -8.25 -3.78 -3.90
N GLU A 94 -9.43 -4.31 -3.60
CA GLU A 94 -10.63 -3.95 -4.35
C GLU A 94 -10.85 -2.43 -4.30
N LEU A 95 -11.12 -1.82 -5.47
CA LEU A 95 -11.29 -0.37 -5.61
C LEU A 95 -10.07 0.48 -5.20
N ALA A 96 -8.90 -0.11 -4.96
CA ALA A 96 -7.71 0.65 -4.64
C ALA A 96 -7.29 1.55 -5.80
N ASN A 97 -6.83 2.76 -5.49
CA ASN A 97 -6.50 3.76 -6.49
C ASN A 97 -4.99 3.99 -6.62
N PHE A 98 -4.40 3.47 -7.70
CA PHE A 98 -2.98 3.56 -8.01
C PHE A 98 -2.64 4.61 -9.08
N LYS A 99 -3.53 5.58 -9.34
CA LYS A 99 -3.31 6.58 -10.39
C LYS A 99 -1.93 7.25 -10.24
N ASN A 100 -1.13 7.21 -11.31
CA ASN A 100 0.23 7.76 -11.40
C ASN A 100 1.25 7.20 -10.38
N ALA A 101 0.94 6.20 -9.59
CA ALA A 101 1.93 5.61 -8.69
C ALA A 101 3.08 4.98 -9.47
N SER A 102 4.32 5.14 -8.98
CA SER A 102 5.47 4.44 -9.53
C SER A 102 5.55 3.04 -8.93
N MET A 103 5.60 1.99 -9.79
CA MET A 103 5.35 0.61 -9.36
C MET A 103 6.39 -0.38 -9.90
N LYS A 104 7.61 0.05 -10.16
CA LYS A 104 8.66 -0.85 -10.65
C LYS A 104 8.95 -1.95 -9.63
N ASN A 105 8.90 -3.20 -10.08
CA ASN A 105 9.13 -4.41 -9.27
C ASN A 105 8.15 -4.57 -8.08
N VAL A 106 6.97 -4.01 -8.13
CA VAL A 106 5.92 -4.30 -7.13
C VAL A 106 5.43 -5.73 -7.32
N THR A 107 5.24 -6.46 -6.22
CA THR A 107 4.76 -7.85 -6.24
C THR A 107 3.29 -7.90 -5.80
N PHE A 108 2.45 -8.60 -6.61
CA PHE A 108 1.02 -8.77 -6.36
C PHE A 108 0.58 -10.25 -6.29
N ASP A 109 1.49 -11.18 -6.01
CA ASP A 109 1.14 -12.60 -5.95
C ASP A 109 -0.02 -12.87 -4.98
N GLY A 110 -1.08 -13.51 -5.44
CA GLY A 110 -2.29 -13.79 -4.66
C GLY A 110 -3.17 -12.59 -4.33
N ALA A 111 -2.85 -11.38 -4.79
CA ALA A 111 -3.61 -10.18 -4.47
C ALA A 111 -4.99 -10.14 -5.18
N TYR A 112 -5.98 -9.53 -4.51
CA TYR A 112 -7.31 -9.27 -5.05
C TYR A 112 -7.43 -7.81 -5.51
N LEU A 113 -7.44 -7.57 -6.84
CA LEU A 113 -7.32 -6.26 -7.47
C LEU A 113 -8.58 -5.83 -8.26
N VAL A 114 -9.73 -6.44 -8.00
CA VAL A 114 -10.97 -6.14 -8.72
C VAL A 114 -11.32 -4.66 -8.60
N HIS A 115 -11.68 -4.04 -9.74
CA HIS A 115 -11.97 -2.61 -9.84
C HIS A 115 -10.84 -1.65 -9.43
N SER A 116 -9.62 -2.15 -9.21
CA SER A 116 -8.46 -1.26 -9.05
C SER A 116 -8.13 -0.59 -10.40
N ASN A 117 -7.58 0.64 -10.34
CA ASN A 117 -7.35 1.43 -11.55
C ASN A 117 -5.92 1.36 -12.11
N LEU A 118 -5.30 0.18 -12.06
CA LEU A 118 -3.97 -0.03 -12.62
C LEU A 118 -3.94 0.26 -14.13
N SER A 119 -2.98 1.07 -14.56
CA SER A 119 -2.70 1.31 -15.97
C SER A 119 -1.90 0.16 -16.60
N LYS A 120 -1.98 -0.01 -17.93
CA LYS A 120 -1.19 -1.02 -18.64
C LYS A 120 0.31 -0.91 -18.35
N LYS A 121 0.84 0.31 -18.24
CA LYS A 121 2.25 0.56 -17.90
C LYS A 121 2.58 -0.01 -16.51
N GLN A 122 1.77 0.29 -15.51
CA GLN A 122 1.98 -0.19 -14.14
C GLN A 122 1.95 -1.71 -14.06
N VAL A 123 1.05 -2.35 -14.80
CA VAL A 123 1.00 -3.81 -14.91
C VAL A 123 2.30 -4.37 -15.47
N LEU A 124 2.84 -3.78 -16.55
CA LEU A 124 4.08 -4.22 -17.17
C LEU A 124 5.33 -4.02 -16.29
N GLU A 125 5.32 -3.02 -15.43
CA GLU A 125 6.42 -2.71 -14.50
C GLU A 125 6.38 -3.54 -13.22
N SER A 126 5.24 -4.17 -12.92
CA SER A 126 4.99 -4.95 -11.69
C SER A 126 5.13 -6.45 -11.94
N LYS A 127 5.16 -7.24 -10.86
CA LYS A 127 5.22 -8.71 -10.88
C LYS A 127 3.87 -9.29 -10.51
N PHE A 128 3.26 -10.04 -11.42
CA PHE A 128 1.97 -10.70 -11.25
C PHE A 128 2.16 -12.20 -11.53
N CYS A 129 2.68 -12.94 -10.56
CA CYS A 129 3.11 -14.30 -10.86
C CYS A 129 2.14 -15.39 -10.46
N GLU A 130 1.38 -15.29 -9.39
CA GLU A 130 0.51 -16.38 -8.95
C GLU A 130 -0.82 -15.87 -8.39
N ASN A 131 -1.91 -16.54 -8.82
CA ASN A 131 -3.25 -16.41 -8.22
C ASN A 131 -3.77 -14.97 -8.03
N VAL A 132 -3.38 -14.03 -8.88
CA VAL A 132 -3.92 -12.67 -8.82
C VAL A 132 -5.35 -12.68 -9.35
N VAL A 133 -6.28 -12.18 -8.55
CA VAL A 133 -7.67 -11.98 -8.95
C VAL A 133 -7.86 -10.53 -9.36
N ALA A 134 -8.13 -10.31 -10.64
CA ALA A 134 -8.36 -8.97 -11.20
C ALA A 134 -9.43 -9.05 -12.29
N ASP A 135 -9.90 -7.89 -12.76
CA ASP A 135 -10.86 -7.86 -13.89
C ASP A 135 -10.28 -8.59 -15.09
N ALA A 136 -10.99 -9.56 -15.60
CA ALA A 136 -10.57 -10.66 -16.48
C ALA A 136 -9.77 -10.28 -17.75
N MET A 137 -9.63 -9.02 -18.09
CA MET A 137 -8.96 -8.57 -19.31
C MET A 137 -7.58 -7.95 -19.11
N LYS A 138 -7.10 -7.79 -17.88
CA LYS A 138 -5.87 -7.01 -17.65
C LYS A 138 -4.60 -7.84 -17.41
N PHE A 139 -4.70 -9.11 -17.04
CA PHE A 139 -3.57 -9.79 -16.40
C PHE A 139 -3.23 -11.20 -16.92
N SER A 140 -3.75 -11.62 -18.07
CA SER A 140 -3.35 -12.90 -18.65
C SER A 140 -1.95 -12.82 -19.29
N GLY A 141 -0.96 -13.43 -18.69
CA GLY A 141 0.29 -13.74 -19.37
C GLY A 141 1.57 -13.04 -18.89
N PHE A 142 1.64 -12.51 -17.68
CA PHE A 142 2.79 -11.71 -17.25
C PHE A 142 3.76 -12.37 -16.27
N CYS A 143 3.85 -13.71 -16.27
CA CYS A 143 4.96 -14.38 -15.61
C CYS A 143 5.83 -15.06 -16.65
N GLU A 144 6.80 -14.33 -17.17
CA GLU A 144 8.00 -14.97 -17.74
C GLU A 144 8.95 -15.30 -16.59
N LYS A 145 9.31 -16.61 -16.53
CA LYS A 145 10.29 -17.17 -15.59
C LYS A 145 11.68 -16.66 -15.87
#